data_4f528767495c07414cb3f5f3162f17c4
#
_entry.id   4f528767495c07414cb3f5f3162f17c4
#
_cell.length_a   1.000
_cell.length_b   1.000
_cell.length_c   1.000
_cell.angle_alpha   90.00
_cell.angle_beta   90.00
_cell.angle_gamma   90.00
#
_symmetry.space_group_name_H-M   'P 1'
#
loop_
_entity.id
_entity.type
_entity.pdbx_description
1 polymer ?
#
loop_
_entity_poly.entity_id
_entity_poly.type
_entity_poly.pdbx_seq_one_letter_code
_entity_poly.pdbx_strand_id
1 'polypeptide(L)'
;MTTVLQSTQQWEADTLNLFATRDKHEKAFANMIESYNGLVQKLTDLVDRNKHLENSAQVSKEHQDRLARQVNVLQDQGSPVNQKRNAELEAQISSLKEERAELYKTQGTNAQRLLDLNDILRVKDETLALNKAEIRRLTEANHILAHKNQDFVEIVSEKNATILVIQDELTTLQLEVGKLDERQRELEKENSQLLQRWLKKMNEEADRMNAENVFLENEKQQEAVVHSPQVQSPPSTRSLRSVGPESPTQTGWRGGSAIFSIVPQIVSRKIAVHDSEVNTVSLSNSGSLFATGSNDKKIKIWDIKTGAIKTTLTGCLQAVMSVSFNASDELLLAASNDNSARLWHVGTGRPKHTLTGHIAKVLSARFNPDSSKVVSGSHDRTIKVWDLQKGYCIRTMFTFASVNDVCLLDFDGSTIASGHFDNNLRFWDARSGNCVKEVQGIHLGQITSVCPSPEGTQILTTSRDNTLRIVDVRTYETLSVLHADGYKTGTNWSKACFSPDGQYVVAGSYDGSLYYWNTRDGTFEKAIKGEQMSAIVGVSWVGSSVVSAEKDKTVVIWGTTARRATIYEK
;
A
#
# COMPACT_ATOMS: atom_id res chain seq x y z
N MET A 1 -12.06 27.68 -2.54
CA MET A 1 -12.80 27.74 -3.81
C MET A 1 -11.95 27.38 -5.04
N THR A 2 -10.71 27.76 -5.14
CA THR A 2 -9.81 27.46 -6.30
C THR A 2 -9.49 25.97 -6.47
N THR A 3 -9.36 25.21 -5.41
CA THR A 3 -9.05 23.76 -5.45
C THR A 3 -10.23 22.89 -5.89
N VAL A 4 -11.46 23.30 -5.61
CA VAL A 4 -12.67 22.59 -6.06
C VAL A 4 -12.91 22.80 -7.56
N LEU A 5 -12.59 24.00 -8.08
CA LEU A 5 -12.65 24.30 -9.50
C LEU A 5 -11.62 23.53 -10.33
N GLN A 6 -10.41 23.31 -9.79
CA GLN A 6 -9.39 22.49 -10.46
C GLN A 6 -9.77 20.99 -10.50
N SER A 7 -10.38 20.46 -9.44
CA SER A 7 -10.82 19.06 -9.43
C SER A 7 -12.00 18.79 -10.36
N THR A 8 -12.91 19.75 -10.55
CA THR A 8 -14.00 19.64 -11.53
C THR A 8 -13.50 19.72 -12.97
N GLN A 9 -12.54 20.60 -13.28
CA GLN A 9 -11.92 20.67 -14.60
C GLN A 9 -11.11 19.42 -14.95
N GLN A 10 -10.43 18.82 -13.98
CA GLN A 10 -9.72 17.55 -14.16
C GLN A 10 -10.70 16.41 -14.44
N TRP A 11 -11.81 16.34 -13.71
CA TRP A 11 -12.86 15.33 -13.91
C TRP A 11 -13.56 15.47 -15.28
N GLU A 12 -13.83 16.70 -15.73
CA GLU A 12 -14.35 16.97 -17.09
C GLU A 12 -13.36 16.52 -18.18
N ALA A 13 -12.07 16.78 -18.02
CA ALA A 13 -11.05 16.33 -18.95
C ALA A 13 -10.95 14.79 -19.02
N ASP A 14 -11.02 14.11 -17.88
CA ASP A 14 -10.98 12.65 -17.79
C ASP A 14 -12.23 12.01 -18.39
N THR A 15 -13.41 12.61 -18.20
CA THR A 15 -14.66 12.15 -18.82
C THR A 15 -14.65 12.36 -20.34
N LEU A 16 -14.15 13.47 -20.84
CA LEU A 16 -13.98 13.71 -22.27
C LEU A 16 -13.00 12.72 -22.92
N ASN A 17 -11.90 12.36 -22.23
CA ASN A 17 -10.98 11.32 -22.69
C ASN A 17 -11.62 9.92 -22.72
N LEU A 18 -12.48 9.60 -21.77
CA LEU A 18 -13.26 8.35 -21.77
C LEU A 18 -14.25 8.31 -22.93
N PHE A 19 -14.92 9.41 -23.26
CA PHE A 19 -15.79 9.50 -24.45
C PHE A 19 -15.00 9.39 -25.74
N ALA A 20 -13.84 10.03 -25.84
CA ALA A 20 -12.98 9.93 -27.02
C ALA A 20 -12.43 8.50 -27.24
N THR A 21 -12.13 7.75 -26.18
CA THR A 21 -11.75 6.34 -26.28
C THR A 21 -12.93 5.44 -26.67
N ARG A 22 -14.14 5.69 -26.16
CA ARG A 22 -15.36 5.02 -26.58
C ARG A 22 -15.62 5.23 -28.09
N ASP A 23 -15.53 6.47 -28.57
CA ASP A 23 -15.79 6.82 -29.97
C ASP A 23 -14.73 6.20 -30.91
N LYS A 24 -13.49 6.03 -30.46
CA LYS A 24 -12.48 5.23 -31.17
C LYS A 24 -12.87 3.76 -31.31
N HIS A 25 -13.40 3.14 -30.26
CA HIS A 25 -13.86 1.76 -30.29
C HIS A 25 -15.10 1.60 -31.18
N GLU A 26 -16.07 2.53 -31.13
CA GLU A 26 -17.24 2.50 -32.01
C GLU A 26 -16.84 2.64 -33.49
N LYS A 27 -15.89 3.53 -33.82
CA LYS A 27 -15.35 3.65 -35.19
C LYS A 27 -14.65 2.38 -35.68
N ALA A 28 -13.86 1.74 -34.82
CA ALA A 28 -13.20 0.48 -35.16
C ALA A 28 -14.23 -0.64 -35.43
N PHE A 29 -15.35 -0.63 -34.68
CA PHE A 29 -16.43 -1.59 -34.88
C PHE A 29 -17.21 -1.33 -36.17
N ALA A 30 -17.48 -0.07 -36.51
CA ALA A 30 -18.11 0.32 -37.76
C ALA A 30 -17.25 -0.09 -38.97
N ASN A 31 -15.95 0.15 -38.94
CA ASN A 31 -15.01 -0.27 -39.97
C ASN A 31 -14.96 -1.81 -40.15
N MET A 32 -15.13 -2.57 -39.08
CA MET A 32 -15.16 -4.03 -39.12
C MET A 32 -16.46 -4.54 -39.77
N ILE A 33 -17.61 -3.90 -39.50
CA ILE A 33 -18.89 -4.21 -40.14
C ILE A 33 -18.85 -3.86 -41.63
N GLU A 34 -18.28 -2.74 -41.99
CA GLU A 34 -18.12 -2.33 -43.40
C GLU A 34 -17.22 -3.30 -44.16
N SER A 35 -16.10 -3.73 -43.56
CA SER A 35 -15.24 -4.77 -44.13
C SER A 35 -15.96 -6.12 -44.31
N TYR A 36 -16.80 -6.53 -43.37
CA TYR A 36 -17.62 -7.74 -43.44
C TYR A 36 -18.64 -7.65 -44.58
N ASN A 37 -19.38 -6.53 -44.66
CA ASN A 37 -20.35 -6.33 -45.75
C ASN A 37 -19.67 -6.32 -47.13
N GLY A 38 -18.45 -5.76 -47.23
CA GLY A 38 -17.66 -5.78 -48.44
C GLY A 38 -17.22 -7.20 -48.85
N LEU A 39 -16.96 -8.11 -47.89
CA LEU A 39 -16.66 -9.52 -48.17
C LEU A 39 -17.91 -10.27 -48.63
N VAL A 40 -19.06 -10.03 -48.02
CA VAL A 40 -20.34 -10.65 -48.42
C VAL A 40 -20.72 -10.25 -49.83
N GLN A 41 -20.53 -8.96 -50.20
CA GLN A 41 -20.78 -8.47 -51.55
C GLN A 41 -19.88 -9.16 -52.58
N LYS A 42 -18.57 -9.29 -52.30
CA LYS A 42 -17.61 -9.99 -53.17
C LYS A 42 -17.98 -11.45 -53.35
N LEU A 43 -18.49 -12.12 -52.33
CA LEU A 43 -18.93 -13.51 -52.39
C LEU A 43 -20.14 -13.65 -53.30
N THR A 44 -21.17 -12.79 -53.17
CA THR A 44 -22.34 -12.76 -54.06
C THR A 44 -21.93 -12.52 -55.51
N ASP A 45 -21.07 -11.54 -55.79
CA ASP A 45 -20.59 -11.25 -57.16
C ASP A 45 -19.84 -12.45 -57.75
N LEU A 46 -19.06 -13.20 -56.97
CA LEU A 46 -18.36 -14.42 -57.44
C LEU A 46 -19.31 -15.58 -57.70
N VAL A 47 -20.34 -15.73 -56.87
CA VAL A 47 -21.39 -16.78 -57.09
C VAL A 47 -22.11 -16.51 -58.40
N ASP A 48 -22.52 -15.27 -58.66
CA ASP A 48 -23.21 -14.88 -59.88
C ASP A 48 -22.32 -15.06 -61.13
N ARG A 49 -21.05 -14.69 -61.04
CA ARG A 49 -20.07 -14.96 -62.13
C ARG A 49 -19.88 -16.43 -62.39
N ASN A 50 -19.79 -17.26 -61.34
CA ASN A 50 -19.63 -18.72 -61.50
C ASN A 50 -20.84 -19.33 -62.19
N LYS A 51 -22.06 -18.91 -61.83
CA LYS A 51 -23.31 -19.33 -62.46
C LYS A 51 -23.37 -18.91 -63.94
N HIS A 52 -22.87 -17.69 -64.26
CA HIS A 52 -22.79 -17.26 -65.64
C HIS A 52 -21.80 -18.08 -66.46
N LEU A 53 -20.64 -18.46 -65.89
CA LEU A 53 -19.65 -19.33 -66.54
C LEU A 53 -20.20 -20.75 -66.75
N GLU A 54 -20.96 -21.31 -65.82
CA GLU A 54 -21.65 -22.59 -66.00
C GLU A 54 -22.61 -22.57 -67.16
N ASN A 55 -23.44 -21.54 -67.28
CA ASN A 55 -24.37 -21.38 -68.39
C ASN A 55 -23.63 -21.26 -69.72
N SER A 56 -22.54 -20.46 -69.76
CA SER A 56 -21.72 -20.30 -70.96
C SER A 56 -21.04 -21.59 -71.42
N ALA A 57 -20.53 -22.39 -70.44
CA ALA A 57 -19.93 -23.67 -70.71
C ALA A 57 -20.97 -24.70 -71.27
N GLN A 58 -22.21 -24.63 -70.75
CA GLN A 58 -23.30 -25.51 -71.22
C GLN A 58 -23.71 -25.15 -72.68
N VAL A 59 -23.86 -23.87 -72.99
CA VAL A 59 -24.15 -23.36 -74.34
C VAL A 59 -23.06 -23.77 -75.32
N SER A 60 -21.78 -23.64 -74.96
CA SER A 60 -20.63 -24.04 -75.76
C SER A 60 -20.64 -25.53 -75.99
N LYS A 61 -20.99 -26.38 -75.02
CA LYS A 61 -21.14 -27.82 -75.16
C LYS A 61 -22.25 -28.18 -76.15
N GLU A 62 -23.42 -27.58 -76.04
CA GLU A 62 -24.53 -27.82 -76.96
C GLU A 62 -24.19 -27.45 -78.44
N HIS A 63 -23.46 -26.34 -78.58
CA HIS A 63 -22.98 -25.91 -79.89
C HIS A 63 -21.96 -26.89 -80.49
N GLN A 64 -21.03 -27.38 -79.70
CA GLN A 64 -20.04 -28.38 -80.07
C GLN A 64 -20.75 -29.72 -80.47
N ASP A 65 -21.76 -30.18 -79.72
CA ASP A 65 -22.51 -31.37 -80.00
C ASP A 65 -23.32 -31.24 -81.32
N ARG A 66 -23.80 -30.03 -81.63
CA ARG A 66 -24.44 -29.78 -82.95
C ARG A 66 -23.44 -29.88 -84.12
N LEU A 67 -22.26 -29.25 -83.97
CA LEU A 67 -21.22 -29.31 -85.00
C LEU A 67 -20.69 -30.71 -85.18
N ALA A 68 -20.50 -31.48 -84.08
CA ALA A 68 -20.11 -32.93 -84.18
C ALA A 68 -21.12 -33.77 -84.96
N ARG A 69 -22.43 -33.53 -84.73
CA ARG A 69 -23.48 -34.20 -85.52
C ARG A 69 -23.43 -33.85 -87.02
N GLN A 70 -23.14 -32.56 -87.36
CA GLN A 70 -22.98 -32.15 -88.74
C GLN A 70 -21.75 -32.74 -89.41
N VAL A 71 -20.63 -32.89 -88.70
CA VAL A 71 -19.43 -33.62 -89.20
C VAL A 71 -19.75 -35.04 -89.51
N ASN A 72 -20.43 -35.76 -88.63
CA ASN A 72 -20.82 -37.15 -88.85
C ASN A 72 -21.73 -37.36 -90.10
N VAL A 73 -22.68 -36.44 -90.30
CA VAL A 73 -23.57 -36.47 -91.47
C VAL A 73 -22.81 -36.17 -92.79
N LEU A 74 -21.79 -35.33 -92.76
CA LEU A 74 -20.97 -34.99 -93.93
C LEU A 74 -19.87 -36.00 -94.21
N GLN A 75 -19.41 -36.81 -93.25
CA GLN A 75 -18.51 -37.98 -93.47
C GLN A 75 -19.15 -39.11 -94.30
N ASP A 76 -20.45 -39.30 -94.14
CA ASP A 76 -21.20 -40.37 -94.92
C ASP A 76 -21.42 -40.02 -96.39
N GLN A 77 -21.16 -38.74 -96.84
CA GLN A 77 -21.47 -38.25 -98.17
C GLN A 77 -20.23 -38.03 -99.09
N GLY A 78 -19.17 -38.81 -99.03
CA GLY A 78 -17.98 -39.07 -99.84
C GLY A 78 -17.52 -38.05 -100.93
N SER A 79 -17.93 -36.79 -101.02
CA SER A 79 -17.57 -35.76 -102.02
C SER A 79 -16.36 -34.93 -101.61
N PRO A 80 -15.40 -34.58 -102.53
CA PRO A 80 -14.19 -33.78 -102.18
C PRO A 80 -14.49 -32.39 -101.62
N VAL A 81 -15.66 -31.80 -101.94
CA VAL A 81 -16.13 -30.52 -101.35
C VAL A 81 -16.47 -30.66 -99.86
N ASN A 82 -16.99 -31.83 -99.50
CA ASN A 82 -17.37 -32.16 -98.15
C ASN A 82 -16.13 -32.42 -97.24
N GLN A 83 -15.01 -32.91 -97.80
CA GLN A 83 -13.75 -33.06 -97.05
C GLN A 83 -13.17 -31.74 -96.56
N LYS A 84 -13.21 -30.66 -97.39
CA LYS A 84 -12.74 -29.33 -96.99
C LYS A 84 -13.63 -28.72 -95.90
N ARG A 85 -14.95 -28.93 -96.03
CA ARG A 85 -15.91 -28.43 -95.01
C ARG A 85 -15.84 -29.22 -93.71
N ASN A 86 -15.53 -30.47 -93.73
CA ASN A 86 -15.26 -31.26 -92.52
C ASN A 86 -14.02 -30.82 -91.81
N ALA A 87 -12.93 -30.50 -92.51
CA ALA A 87 -11.71 -29.96 -91.92
C ALA A 87 -11.96 -28.57 -91.25
N GLU A 88 -12.79 -27.69 -91.86
CA GLU A 88 -13.20 -26.45 -91.27
C GLU A 88 -14.03 -26.62 -90.00
N LEU A 89 -14.97 -27.57 -90.00
CA LEU A 89 -15.79 -27.90 -88.84
C LEU A 89 -14.99 -28.59 -87.72
N GLU A 90 -14.04 -29.46 -88.05
CA GLU A 90 -13.12 -30.07 -87.08
C GLU A 90 -12.21 -28.98 -86.38
N ALA A 91 -11.73 -27.98 -87.15
CA ALA A 91 -11.01 -26.89 -86.63
C ALA A 91 -11.88 -26.03 -85.68
N GLN A 92 -13.16 -25.78 -86.03
CA GLN A 92 -14.10 -25.08 -85.16
C GLN A 92 -14.41 -25.87 -83.87
N ILE A 93 -14.56 -27.17 -83.96
CA ILE A 93 -14.77 -28.10 -82.85
C ILE A 93 -13.55 -28.06 -81.90
N SER A 94 -12.32 -28.03 -82.47
CA SER A 94 -11.09 -27.94 -81.70
C SER A 94 -10.99 -26.61 -80.96
N SER A 95 -11.30 -25.50 -81.62
CA SER A 95 -11.31 -24.15 -80.99
C SER A 95 -12.34 -24.09 -79.86
N LEU A 96 -13.56 -24.59 -80.05
CA LEU A 96 -14.59 -24.64 -79.01
C LEU A 96 -14.23 -25.59 -77.82
N LYS A 97 -13.43 -26.62 -78.07
CA LYS A 97 -12.90 -27.45 -77.00
C LYS A 97 -11.89 -26.74 -76.15
N GLU A 98 -11.01 -25.96 -76.75
CA GLU A 98 -10.03 -25.12 -76.06
C GLU A 98 -10.73 -24.03 -75.22
N GLU A 99 -11.67 -23.31 -75.85
CA GLU A 99 -12.46 -22.32 -75.11
C GLU A 99 -13.20 -22.89 -73.93
N ARG A 100 -13.82 -24.03 -74.09
CA ARG A 100 -14.49 -24.74 -73.00
C ARG A 100 -13.51 -25.18 -71.91
N ALA A 101 -12.31 -25.62 -72.25
CA ALA A 101 -11.29 -25.99 -71.26
C ALA A 101 -10.84 -24.79 -70.41
N GLU A 102 -10.71 -23.62 -71.03
CA GLU A 102 -10.41 -22.36 -70.31
C GLU A 102 -11.56 -21.92 -69.41
N LEU A 103 -12.83 -22.07 -69.86
CA LEU A 103 -14.00 -21.81 -69.01
C LEU A 103 -14.05 -22.73 -67.80
N TYR A 104 -13.78 -24.03 -67.93
CA TYR A 104 -13.71 -24.95 -66.80
C TYR A 104 -12.54 -24.63 -65.85
N LYS A 105 -11.39 -24.20 -66.39
CA LYS A 105 -10.25 -23.78 -65.57
C LYS A 105 -10.58 -22.54 -64.72
N THR A 106 -11.21 -21.54 -65.34
CA THR A 106 -11.67 -20.33 -64.64
C THR A 106 -12.76 -20.59 -63.63
N GLN A 107 -13.69 -21.49 -63.94
CA GLN A 107 -14.72 -22.00 -63.00
C GLN A 107 -14.08 -22.69 -61.79
N GLY A 108 -13.08 -23.55 -62.01
CA GLY A 108 -12.35 -24.21 -60.91
C GLY A 108 -11.62 -23.24 -60.00
N THR A 109 -10.95 -22.23 -60.58
CA THR A 109 -10.28 -21.17 -59.76
C THR A 109 -11.27 -20.32 -58.98
N ASN A 110 -12.43 -20.00 -59.53
CA ASN A 110 -13.46 -19.26 -58.85
C ASN A 110 -14.13 -20.10 -57.74
N ALA A 111 -14.34 -21.40 -57.95
CA ALA A 111 -14.84 -22.33 -56.94
C ALA A 111 -13.87 -22.39 -55.72
N GLN A 112 -12.56 -22.44 -55.97
CA GLN A 112 -11.58 -22.41 -54.88
C GLN A 112 -11.63 -21.10 -54.12
N ARG A 113 -11.70 -19.95 -54.81
CA ARG A 113 -11.86 -18.64 -54.17
C ARG A 113 -13.14 -18.52 -53.32
N LEU A 114 -14.23 -19.12 -53.76
CA LEU A 114 -15.47 -19.18 -52.98
C LEU A 114 -15.30 -19.97 -51.69
N LEU A 115 -14.59 -21.11 -51.72
CA LEU A 115 -14.28 -21.89 -50.53
C LEU A 115 -13.43 -21.08 -49.54
N ASP A 116 -12.36 -20.46 -50.04
CA ASP A 116 -11.46 -19.62 -49.22
C ASP A 116 -12.22 -18.46 -48.56
N LEU A 117 -13.11 -17.78 -49.32
CA LEU A 117 -13.93 -16.70 -48.80
C LEU A 117 -14.95 -17.16 -47.75
N ASN A 118 -15.56 -18.33 -47.96
CA ASN A 118 -16.47 -18.93 -46.98
C ASN A 118 -15.77 -19.25 -45.66
N ASP A 119 -14.54 -19.78 -45.71
CA ASP A 119 -13.76 -20.05 -44.52
C ASP A 119 -13.40 -18.75 -43.78
N ILE A 120 -13.00 -17.68 -44.51
CA ILE A 120 -12.76 -16.36 -43.91
C ILE A 120 -14.04 -15.81 -43.27
N LEU A 121 -15.19 -15.93 -43.92
CA LEU A 121 -16.47 -15.47 -43.36
C LEU A 121 -16.83 -16.24 -42.08
N ARG A 122 -16.67 -17.55 -42.06
CA ARG A 122 -16.92 -18.36 -40.87
C ARG A 122 -16.08 -17.92 -39.70
N VAL A 123 -14.76 -17.68 -39.87
CA VAL A 123 -13.88 -17.17 -38.81
C VAL A 123 -14.31 -15.78 -38.36
N LYS A 124 -14.75 -14.91 -39.28
CA LYS A 124 -15.29 -13.59 -38.93
C LYS A 124 -16.59 -13.65 -38.14
N ASP A 125 -17.49 -14.57 -38.48
CA ASP A 125 -18.73 -14.77 -37.74
C ASP A 125 -18.47 -15.28 -36.31
N GLU A 126 -17.54 -16.18 -36.12
CA GLU A 126 -17.10 -16.67 -34.80
C GLU A 126 -16.53 -15.53 -33.96
N THR A 127 -15.65 -14.69 -34.54
CA THR A 127 -15.08 -13.52 -33.84
C THR A 127 -16.13 -12.48 -33.50
N LEU A 128 -17.10 -12.24 -34.38
CA LEU A 128 -18.22 -11.34 -34.12
C LEU A 128 -19.12 -11.86 -32.99
N ALA A 129 -19.36 -13.15 -32.93
CA ALA A 129 -20.14 -13.78 -31.85
C ALA A 129 -19.44 -13.61 -30.49
N LEU A 130 -18.11 -13.84 -30.43
CA LEU A 130 -17.32 -13.63 -29.21
C LEU A 130 -17.33 -12.17 -28.76
N ASN A 131 -17.12 -11.23 -29.68
CA ASN A 131 -17.14 -9.80 -29.37
C ASN A 131 -18.52 -9.33 -28.88
N LYS A 132 -19.62 -9.83 -29.47
CA LYS A 132 -20.97 -9.54 -29.00
C LYS A 132 -21.23 -10.08 -27.59
N ALA A 133 -20.69 -11.25 -27.25
CA ALA A 133 -20.79 -11.81 -25.90
C ALA A 133 -20.03 -10.95 -24.88
N GLU A 134 -18.82 -10.50 -25.22
CA GLU A 134 -18.02 -9.63 -24.33
C GLU A 134 -18.66 -8.24 -24.16
N ILE A 135 -19.22 -7.65 -25.21
CA ILE A 135 -19.97 -6.39 -25.09
C ILE A 135 -21.16 -6.54 -24.15
N ARG A 136 -21.93 -7.64 -24.22
CA ARG A 136 -23.04 -7.88 -23.28
C ARG A 136 -22.52 -7.97 -21.84
N ARG A 137 -21.43 -8.70 -21.62
CA ARG A 137 -20.80 -8.81 -20.30
C ARG A 137 -20.35 -7.46 -19.75
N LEU A 138 -19.68 -6.63 -20.58
CA LEU A 138 -19.21 -5.31 -20.19
C LEU A 138 -20.36 -4.32 -19.93
N THR A 139 -21.44 -4.38 -20.72
CA THR A 139 -22.64 -3.56 -20.48
C THR A 139 -23.33 -3.93 -19.18
N GLU A 140 -23.39 -5.20 -18.84
CA GLU A 140 -23.97 -5.68 -17.57
C GLU A 140 -23.10 -5.27 -16.37
N ALA A 141 -21.77 -5.39 -16.49
CA ALA A 141 -20.84 -4.91 -15.48
C ALA A 141 -20.95 -3.38 -15.27
N ASN A 142 -21.04 -2.60 -16.34
CA ASN A 142 -21.24 -1.16 -16.26
C ASN A 142 -22.58 -0.78 -15.59
N HIS A 143 -23.65 -1.50 -15.86
CA HIS A 143 -24.93 -1.28 -15.19
C HIS A 143 -24.81 -1.52 -13.68
N ILE A 144 -24.15 -2.60 -13.25
CA ILE A 144 -23.90 -2.89 -11.84
C ILE A 144 -23.05 -1.80 -11.19
N LEU A 145 -22.01 -1.33 -11.88
CA LEU A 145 -21.16 -0.23 -11.38
C LEU A 145 -21.91 1.09 -11.27
N ALA A 146 -22.77 1.40 -12.24
CA ALA A 146 -23.60 2.59 -12.22
C ALA A 146 -24.56 2.59 -11.01
N HIS A 147 -25.19 1.44 -10.73
CA HIS A 147 -26.06 1.29 -9.55
C HIS A 147 -25.27 1.49 -8.25
N LYS A 148 -24.09 0.85 -8.11
CA LYS A 148 -23.23 1.04 -6.94
C LYS A 148 -22.77 2.49 -6.76
N ASN A 149 -22.47 3.18 -7.85
CA ASN A 149 -22.09 4.60 -7.79
C ASN A 149 -23.26 5.45 -7.29
N GLN A 150 -24.49 5.14 -7.70
CA GLN A 150 -25.68 5.84 -7.21
C GLN A 150 -25.88 5.59 -5.72
N ASP A 151 -25.73 4.35 -5.24
CA ASP A 151 -25.78 4.00 -3.82
C ASP A 151 -24.71 4.77 -3.02
N PHE A 152 -23.48 4.89 -3.55
CA PHE A 152 -22.42 5.68 -2.91
C PHE A 152 -22.73 7.17 -2.84
N VAL A 153 -23.32 7.75 -3.88
CA VAL A 153 -23.74 9.17 -3.88
C VAL A 153 -24.79 9.41 -2.80
N GLU A 154 -25.74 8.49 -2.62
CA GLU A 154 -26.76 8.57 -1.59
C GLU A 154 -26.17 8.48 -0.19
N ILE A 155 -25.26 7.52 0.06
CA ILE A 155 -24.51 7.40 1.32
C ILE A 155 -23.68 8.66 1.62
N VAL A 156 -22.99 9.22 0.64
CA VAL A 156 -22.22 10.46 0.81
C VAL A 156 -23.11 11.63 1.15
N SER A 157 -24.29 11.74 0.51
CA SER A 157 -25.30 12.77 0.81
C SER A 157 -25.79 12.66 2.26
N GLU A 158 -26.13 11.46 2.73
CA GLU A 158 -26.54 11.19 4.11
C GLU A 158 -25.44 11.56 5.12
N LYS A 159 -24.19 11.17 4.81
CA LYS A 159 -23.04 11.50 5.69
C LYS A 159 -22.75 13.00 5.74
N ASN A 160 -22.91 13.71 4.62
CA ASN A 160 -22.75 15.16 4.60
C ASN A 160 -23.82 15.86 5.45
N ALA A 161 -25.07 15.39 5.42
CA ALA A 161 -26.13 15.89 6.28
C ALA A 161 -25.80 15.67 7.77
N THR A 162 -25.30 14.47 8.14
CA THR A 162 -24.86 14.20 9.52
C THR A 162 -23.67 15.06 9.96
N ILE A 163 -22.73 15.36 9.08
CA ILE A 163 -21.61 16.26 9.36
C ILE A 163 -22.10 17.68 9.66
N LEU A 164 -23.08 18.19 8.93
CA LEU A 164 -23.66 19.51 9.19
C LEU A 164 -24.29 19.58 10.59
N VAL A 165 -25.04 18.56 10.99
CA VAL A 165 -25.63 18.49 12.34
C VAL A 165 -24.55 18.49 13.42
N ILE A 166 -23.48 17.69 13.25
CA ILE A 166 -22.36 17.64 14.21
C ILE A 166 -21.61 18.98 14.27
N GLN A 167 -21.47 19.68 13.14
CA GLN A 167 -20.86 21.01 13.12
C GLN A 167 -21.70 22.03 13.91
N ASP A 168 -23.02 22.00 13.79
CA ASP A 168 -23.90 22.86 14.57
C ASP A 168 -23.83 22.55 16.08
N GLU A 169 -23.81 21.26 16.45
CA GLU A 169 -23.61 20.86 17.85
C GLU A 169 -22.24 21.32 18.39
N LEU A 170 -21.17 21.22 17.59
CA LEU A 170 -19.83 21.65 17.97
C LEU A 170 -19.77 23.16 18.17
N THR A 171 -20.45 23.97 17.35
CA THR A 171 -20.52 25.43 17.53
C THR A 171 -21.29 25.82 18.79
N THR A 172 -22.37 25.10 19.11
CA THR A 172 -23.14 25.35 20.35
C THR A 172 -22.31 25.03 21.60
N LEU A 173 -21.58 23.89 21.61
CA LEU A 173 -20.67 23.51 22.69
C LEU A 173 -19.50 24.49 22.85
N GLN A 174 -18.95 25.03 21.76
CA GLN A 174 -17.91 26.05 21.82
C GLN A 174 -18.42 27.35 22.49
N LEU A 175 -19.67 27.74 22.23
CA LEU A 175 -20.30 28.89 22.88
C LEU A 175 -20.52 28.63 24.38
N GLU A 176 -20.89 27.41 24.78
CA GLU A 176 -21.04 27.05 26.19
C GLU A 176 -19.68 27.06 26.92
N VAL A 177 -18.63 26.53 26.33
CA VAL A 177 -17.27 26.58 26.88
C VAL A 177 -16.83 28.04 27.06
N GLY A 178 -17.08 28.89 26.08
CA GLY A 178 -16.79 30.32 26.19
C GLY A 178 -17.48 30.99 27.38
N LYS A 179 -18.75 30.68 27.64
CA LYS A 179 -19.49 31.19 28.81
C LYS A 179 -18.94 30.64 30.13
N LEU A 180 -18.53 29.41 30.18
CA LEU A 180 -17.92 28.79 31.36
C LEU A 180 -16.56 29.42 31.67
N ASP A 181 -15.74 29.69 30.65
CA ASP A 181 -14.46 30.37 30.80
C ASP A 181 -14.62 31.81 31.31
N GLU A 182 -15.62 32.56 30.85
CA GLU A 182 -15.95 33.89 31.39
C GLU A 182 -16.35 33.79 32.86
N ARG A 183 -17.20 32.84 33.20
CA ARG A 183 -17.63 32.63 34.60
C ARG A 183 -16.47 32.20 35.49
N GLN A 184 -15.56 31.39 35.03
CA GLN A 184 -14.35 31.03 35.76
C GLN A 184 -13.49 32.26 36.06
N ARG A 185 -13.27 33.12 35.07
CA ARG A 185 -12.50 34.38 35.25
C ARG A 185 -13.15 35.35 36.25
N GLU A 186 -14.50 35.42 36.27
CA GLU A 186 -15.23 36.21 37.26
C GLU A 186 -14.99 35.65 38.67
N LEU A 187 -15.14 34.32 38.86
CA LEU A 187 -14.88 33.67 40.15
C LEU A 187 -13.44 33.78 40.62
N GLU A 188 -12.46 33.72 39.71
CA GLU A 188 -11.05 33.97 40.04
C GLU A 188 -10.80 35.41 40.53
N LYS A 189 -11.46 36.41 39.91
CA LYS A 189 -11.41 37.79 40.37
C LYS A 189 -12.05 37.96 41.77
N GLU A 190 -13.23 37.36 41.99
CA GLU A 190 -13.88 37.38 43.29
C GLU A 190 -13.02 36.72 44.38
N ASN A 191 -12.43 35.55 44.07
CA ASN A 191 -11.52 34.87 44.98
C ASN A 191 -10.26 35.69 45.31
N SER A 192 -9.67 36.33 44.29
CA SER A 192 -8.52 37.22 44.52
C SER A 192 -8.85 38.42 45.42
N GLN A 193 -10.04 39.01 45.24
CA GLN A 193 -10.52 40.11 46.09
C GLN A 193 -10.80 39.64 47.54
N LEU A 194 -11.39 38.44 47.70
CA LEU A 194 -11.64 37.83 49.00
C LEU A 194 -10.33 37.53 49.74
N LEU A 195 -9.34 36.97 49.03
CA LEU A 195 -8.00 36.73 49.58
C LEU A 195 -7.30 38.03 50.00
N GLN A 196 -7.39 39.09 49.21
CA GLN A 196 -6.84 40.41 49.59
C GLN A 196 -7.52 41.00 50.86
N ARG A 197 -8.85 40.90 50.95
CA ARG A 197 -9.60 41.32 52.13
C ARG A 197 -9.24 40.50 53.36
N TRP A 198 -9.06 39.19 53.20
CA TRP A 198 -8.65 38.30 54.28
C TRP A 198 -7.23 38.57 54.73
N LEU A 199 -6.27 38.73 53.82
CA LEU A 199 -4.89 39.12 54.13
C LEU A 199 -4.81 40.45 54.87
N LYS A 200 -5.62 41.44 54.44
CA LYS A 200 -5.69 42.73 55.12
C LYS A 200 -6.17 42.59 56.56
N LYS A 201 -7.24 41.81 56.79
CA LYS A 201 -7.72 41.54 58.18
C LYS A 201 -6.68 40.83 59.04
N MET A 202 -6.03 39.77 58.44
CA MET A 202 -4.97 39.06 59.17
C MET A 202 -3.78 39.93 59.52
N ASN A 203 -3.37 40.86 58.66
CA ASN A 203 -2.32 41.81 58.94
C ASN A 203 -2.78 42.78 60.03
N GLU A 204 -4.02 43.33 60.01
CA GLU A 204 -4.57 44.19 61.08
C GLU A 204 -4.63 43.47 62.42
N GLU A 205 -4.97 42.16 62.47
CA GLU A 205 -4.94 41.35 63.70
C GLU A 205 -3.51 41.06 64.16
N ALA A 206 -2.57 40.78 63.24
CA ALA A 206 -1.17 40.55 63.54
C ALA A 206 -0.54 41.86 64.13
N ASP A 207 -0.85 43.01 63.52
CA ASP A 207 -0.38 44.32 64.04
C ASP A 207 -0.94 44.62 65.45
N ARG A 208 -2.21 44.26 65.72
CA ARG A 208 -2.83 44.39 67.03
C ARG A 208 -2.15 43.47 68.07
N MET A 209 -1.92 42.19 67.71
CA MET A 209 -1.18 41.28 68.61
C MET A 209 0.26 41.65 68.79
N ASN A 210 0.94 42.21 67.80
CA ASN A 210 2.30 42.75 67.91
C ASN A 210 2.33 43.97 68.82
N ALA A 211 1.35 44.84 68.71
CA ALA A 211 1.22 46.00 69.65
C ALA A 211 0.96 45.56 71.09
N GLU A 212 0.11 44.57 71.32
CA GLU A 212 -0.09 43.97 72.65
C GLU A 212 1.17 43.28 73.17
N ASN A 213 1.91 42.54 72.32
CA ASN A 213 3.19 41.94 72.72
C ASN A 213 4.27 43.01 73.08
N VAL A 214 4.36 44.07 72.33
CA VAL A 214 5.26 45.21 72.63
C VAL A 214 4.87 45.86 73.93
N PHE A 215 3.56 45.99 74.18
CA PHE A 215 3.07 46.50 75.48
C PHE A 215 3.46 45.63 76.67
N LEU A 216 3.25 44.28 76.53
CA LEU A 216 3.64 43.24 77.50
C LEU A 216 5.17 43.14 77.68
N GLU A 217 5.96 43.31 76.63
CA GLU A 217 7.42 43.37 76.73
C GLU A 217 7.91 44.62 77.44
N ASN A 218 7.28 45.78 77.24
CA ASN A 218 7.57 47.01 77.95
C ASN A 218 7.19 46.89 79.43
N GLU A 219 6.07 46.26 79.81
CA GLU A 219 5.74 45.95 81.20
C GLU A 219 6.77 45.01 81.83
N LYS A 220 7.18 43.96 81.18
CA LYS A 220 8.21 42.99 81.63
C LYS A 220 9.60 43.68 81.74
N GLN A 221 9.93 44.60 80.90
CA GLN A 221 11.18 45.35 80.96
C GLN A 221 11.17 46.35 82.19
N GLN A 222 10.02 46.85 82.54
CA GLN A 222 9.91 47.71 83.79
C GLN A 222 10.02 46.85 85.04
N GLU A 223 9.58 45.60 85.06
CA GLU A 223 9.76 44.66 86.18
C GLU A 223 11.18 44.05 86.22
N ALA A 224 11.89 43.91 85.10
CA ALA A 224 13.22 43.28 84.99
C ALA A 224 14.41 44.19 85.40
N VAL A 225 14.17 45.44 85.70
CA VAL A 225 15.22 46.37 86.23
C VAL A 225 15.63 46.08 87.69
N VAL A 226 14.97 45.11 88.39
CA VAL A 226 15.21 44.81 89.79
C VAL A 226 16.12 43.61 90.05
N HIS A 227 16.38 42.74 89.11
CA HIS A 227 17.25 41.55 89.37
C HIS A 227 18.07 41.14 88.15
N SER A 228 19.39 41.45 88.14
CA SER A 228 20.38 40.70 87.34
C SER A 228 20.98 39.56 88.15
N PRO A 229 21.31 38.42 87.58
CA PRO A 229 22.73 38.10 87.31
C PRO A 229 23.01 37.44 85.96
N GLN A 230 24.27 37.66 85.57
CA GLN A 230 24.95 37.09 84.39
C GLN A 230 24.94 35.57 84.33
N VAL A 231 24.72 34.98 83.15
CA VAL A 231 25.32 33.70 82.75
C VAL A 231 25.50 33.61 81.20
N GLN A 232 26.64 33.21 80.83
CA GLN A 232 27.39 32.87 79.63
C GLN A 232 26.62 32.29 78.41
N SER A 233 27.11 32.72 77.23
CA SER A 233 26.82 32.11 75.89
C SER A 233 27.41 30.73 75.74
N PRO A 234 26.79 29.88 74.98
CA PRO A 234 27.48 28.89 74.14
C PRO A 234 26.99 28.83 72.66
N PRO A 235 27.54 27.98 71.81
CA PRO A 235 28.13 28.38 70.52
C PRO A 235 27.28 28.04 69.32
N SER A 236 27.69 28.66 68.23
CA SER A 236 27.28 28.43 66.82
C SER A 236 26.79 27.06 66.39
N THR A 237 25.65 27.02 65.74
CA THR A 237 25.20 25.83 64.97
C THR A 237 25.03 26.18 63.48
N ARG A 238 25.82 25.46 62.74
CA ARG A 238 25.74 25.01 61.34
C ARG A 238 24.60 25.52 60.46
N SER A 239 25.02 26.18 59.36
CA SER A 239 24.26 26.46 58.16
C SER A 239 23.73 25.16 57.53
N LEU A 240 22.42 25.05 57.34
CA LEU A 240 21.79 24.06 56.47
C LEU A 240 21.90 24.58 55.03
N ARG A 241 22.64 23.85 54.21
CA ARG A 241 22.65 23.97 52.75
C ARG A 241 21.27 23.64 52.20
N SER A 242 20.69 24.57 51.45
CA SER A 242 19.53 24.31 50.57
C SER A 242 19.98 23.38 49.43
N VAL A 243 19.42 22.20 49.38
CA VAL A 243 19.50 21.30 48.21
C VAL A 243 18.44 21.80 47.22
N GLY A 244 18.90 22.36 46.10
CA GLY A 244 18.06 22.64 44.95
C GLY A 244 17.64 21.32 44.26
N PRO A 245 16.48 21.28 43.56
CA PRO A 245 16.05 20.08 42.87
C PRO A 245 16.98 19.79 41.70
N GLU A 246 17.64 18.66 41.75
CA GLU A 246 18.35 18.10 40.60
C GLU A 246 17.35 17.83 39.46
N SER A 247 17.64 18.45 38.31
CA SER A 247 16.98 18.11 37.04
C SER A 247 17.20 16.64 36.71
N PRO A 248 16.19 15.91 36.22
CA PRO A 248 16.37 14.54 35.80
C PRO A 248 17.33 14.48 34.60
N THR A 249 18.47 13.88 34.84
CA THR A 249 19.41 13.49 33.81
C THR A 249 18.68 12.68 32.73
N GLN A 250 18.76 13.16 31.50
CA GLN A 250 18.43 12.44 30.30
C GLN A 250 19.12 11.07 30.31
N THR A 251 18.35 10.02 30.57
CA THR A 251 18.78 8.68 30.22
C THR A 251 18.59 8.55 28.72
N GLY A 252 19.62 8.94 27.98
CA GLY A 252 19.78 8.59 26.59
C GLY A 252 19.58 7.08 26.40
N TRP A 253 19.15 6.70 25.24
CA TRP A 253 19.20 5.32 24.76
C TRP A 253 20.49 4.69 25.27
N ARG A 254 20.37 3.64 26.07
CA ARG A 254 21.55 2.94 26.58
C ARG A 254 22.40 2.58 25.38
N GLY A 255 23.51 3.28 25.22
CA GLY A 255 24.58 2.90 24.34
C GLY A 255 25.04 1.51 24.75
N GLY A 256 24.48 0.48 24.11
CA GLY A 256 25.11 -0.81 24.06
C GLY A 256 26.49 -0.57 23.48
N SER A 257 27.51 -1.23 24.03
CA SER A 257 28.85 -1.31 23.49
C SER A 257 28.80 -1.23 21.98
N ALA A 258 29.62 -0.38 21.34
CA ALA A 258 29.62 -0.20 19.89
C ALA A 258 29.75 -1.57 19.19
N ILE A 259 28.63 -2.18 18.93
CA ILE A 259 28.53 -3.44 18.20
C ILE A 259 28.52 -2.99 16.75
N PHE A 260 29.68 -3.02 16.12
CA PHE A 260 29.79 -2.85 14.67
C PHE A 260 28.93 -3.91 14.01
N SER A 261 27.93 -3.50 13.25
CA SER A 261 27.07 -4.41 12.51
C SER A 261 27.91 -5.05 11.39
N ILE A 262 28.00 -6.35 11.42
CA ILE A 262 28.68 -7.11 10.35
C ILE A 262 27.58 -7.60 9.41
N VAL A 263 27.68 -7.25 8.13
CA VAL A 263 26.75 -7.71 7.11
C VAL A 263 26.79 -9.24 7.05
N PRO A 264 25.66 -9.94 7.33
CA PRO A 264 25.60 -11.40 7.27
C PRO A 264 25.89 -11.90 5.87
N GLN A 265 26.63 -13.03 5.78
CA GLN A 265 27.04 -13.55 4.47
C GLN A 265 26.49 -14.93 4.16
N ILE A 266 25.99 -15.63 5.18
CA ILE A 266 25.70 -17.06 5.10
C ILE A 266 24.27 -17.29 5.58
N VAL A 267 23.56 -18.17 4.86
CA VAL A 267 22.29 -18.72 5.32
C VAL A 267 22.56 -19.63 6.52
N SER A 268 22.11 -19.20 7.69
CA SER A 268 22.22 -20.02 8.90
C SER A 268 21.13 -21.10 8.94
N ARG A 269 19.93 -20.75 8.53
CA ARG A 269 18.78 -21.67 8.54
C ARG A 269 17.66 -21.18 7.62
N LYS A 270 17.01 -22.12 6.93
CA LYS A 270 15.76 -21.90 6.19
C LYS A 270 14.64 -22.70 6.86
N ILE A 271 13.50 -22.05 7.09
CA ILE A 271 12.37 -22.62 7.83
C ILE A 271 11.10 -22.40 7.02
N ALA A 272 10.33 -23.47 6.79
CA ALA A 272 8.96 -23.36 6.30
C ALA A 272 8.06 -22.96 7.46
N VAL A 273 7.52 -21.75 7.43
CA VAL A 273 6.84 -21.14 8.59
C VAL A 273 5.32 -21.23 8.54
N HIS A 274 4.71 -21.12 7.37
CA HIS A 274 3.26 -21.03 7.21
C HIS A 274 2.74 -21.92 6.09
N ASP A 275 1.43 -22.17 6.11
CA ASP A 275 0.72 -22.94 5.08
C ASP A 275 0.35 -22.07 3.87
N SER A 276 0.41 -20.73 4.00
CA SER A 276 0.13 -19.72 2.99
C SER A 276 1.24 -18.68 2.93
N GLU A 277 1.12 -17.70 2.00
CA GLU A 277 2.11 -16.63 1.82
C GLU A 277 2.40 -15.88 3.12
N VAL A 278 3.67 -15.58 3.38
CA VAL A 278 4.13 -14.75 4.49
C VAL A 278 4.14 -13.30 4.04
N ASN A 279 3.56 -12.42 4.85
CA ASN A 279 3.49 -10.98 4.54
C ASN A 279 4.48 -10.15 5.35
N THR A 280 4.87 -10.61 6.52
CA THR A 280 5.68 -9.81 7.45
C THR A 280 6.51 -10.67 8.40
N VAL A 281 7.62 -10.13 8.82
CA VAL A 281 8.49 -10.68 9.87
C VAL A 281 8.97 -9.56 10.77
N SER A 282 9.11 -9.84 12.05
CA SER A 282 9.70 -8.94 13.04
C SER A 282 10.54 -9.73 14.02
N LEU A 283 11.71 -9.20 14.36
CA LEU A 283 12.56 -9.71 15.42
C LEU A 283 12.19 -9.10 16.78
N SER A 284 12.34 -9.84 17.86
CA SER A 284 12.31 -9.32 19.21
C SER A 284 13.52 -8.45 19.50
N ASN A 285 13.41 -7.46 20.39
CA ASN A 285 14.51 -6.58 20.75
C ASN A 285 15.70 -7.34 21.40
N SER A 286 15.39 -8.43 22.10
CA SER A 286 16.41 -9.34 22.65
C SER A 286 17.16 -10.15 21.59
N GLY A 287 16.67 -10.17 20.35
CA GLY A 287 17.22 -11.02 19.28
C GLY A 287 17.05 -12.52 19.52
N SER A 288 16.20 -12.93 20.45
CA SER A 288 15.96 -14.35 20.78
C SER A 288 14.80 -14.98 20.03
N LEU A 289 13.80 -14.18 19.68
CA LEU A 289 12.58 -14.61 19.03
C LEU A 289 12.35 -13.85 17.72
N PHE A 290 11.58 -14.46 16.83
CA PHE A 290 10.98 -13.74 15.71
C PHE A 290 9.51 -14.12 15.55
N ALA A 291 8.72 -13.20 15.04
CA ALA A 291 7.30 -13.40 14.74
C ALA A 291 7.05 -13.26 13.24
N THR A 292 6.16 -14.08 12.71
CA THR A 292 5.74 -14.07 11.31
C THR A 292 4.23 -13.94 11.20
N GLY A 293 3.76 -13.13 10.25
CA GLY A 293 2.36 -12.98 9.91
C GLY A 293 2.07 -13.39 8.47
N SER A 294 0.96 -14.09 8.25
CA SER A 294 0.65 -14.73 6.99
C SER A 294 -0.79 -14.52 6.51
N ASN A 295 -1.01 -14.84 5.25
CA ASN A 295 -2.33 -14.96 4.64
C ASN A 295 -3.18 -16.10 5.22
N ASP A 296 -2.56 -17.06 5.95
CA ASP A 296 -3.27 -18.12 6.67
C ASP A 296 -3.99 -17.63 7.94
N LYS A 297 -3.99 -16.30 8.20
CA LYS A 297 -4.64 -15.64 9.33
C LYS A 297 -4.00 -15.96 10.68
N LYS A 298 -2.83 -16.59 10.69
CA LYS A 298 -2.09 -16.97 11.90
C LYS A 298 -0.87 -16.10 12.06
N ILE A 299 -0.44 -15.96 13.30
CA ILE A 299 0.85 -15.39 13.66
C ILE A 299 1.61 -16.50 14.39
N LYS A 300 2.84 -16.73 14.01
CA LYS A 300 3.68 -17.73 14.65
C LYS A 300 4.91 -17.06 15.25
N ILE A 301 5.23 -17.42 16.48
CA ILE A 301 6.41 -16.97 17.22
C ILE A 301 7.42 -18.12 17.27
N TRP A 302 8.65 -17.81 16.90
CA TRP A 302 9.72 -18.77 16.71
C TRP A 302 10.93 -18.42 17.56
N ASP A 303 11.67 -19.41 17.99
CA ASP A 303 12.98 -19.24 18.61
C ASP A 303 14.09 -19.22 17.52
N ILE A 304 14.91 -18.18 17.51
CA ILE A 304 15.97 -18.02 16.51
C ILE A 304 17.04 -19.11 16.59
N LYS A 305 17.39 -19.53 17.83
CA LYS A 305 18.47 -20.50 18.04
C LYS A 305 18.08 -21.90 17.60
N THR A 306 16.87 -22.32 17.97
CA THR A 306 16.37 -23.67 17.69
C THR A 306 15.65 -23.77 16.36
N GLY A 307 15.04 -22.68 15.89
CA GLY A 307 14.12 -22.67 14.74
C GLY A 307 12.80 -23.33 15.02
N ALA A 308 12.47 -23.59 16.29
CA ALA A 308 11.23 -24.22 16.70
C ALA A 308 10.11 -23.21 16.92
N ILE A 309 8.87 -23.63 16.67
CA ILE A 309 7.69 -22.84 17.00
C ILE A 309 7.54 -22.77 18.51
N LYS A 310 7.49 -21.56 19.07
CA LYS A 310 7.21 -21.33 20.47
C LYS A 310 5.71 -21.24 20.72
N THR A 311 5.00 -20.46 19.92
CA THR A 311 3.56 -20.21 20.08
C THR A 311 2.92 -19.87 18.74
N THR A 312 1.70 -20.33 18.52
CA THR A 312 0.85 -19.93 17.40
C THR A 312 -0.31 -19.09 17.95
N LEU A 313 -0.42 -17.85 17.44
CA LEU A 313 -1.47 -16.92 17.82
C LEU A 313 -2.56 -16.92 16.74
N THR A 314 -3.79 -17.04 17.17
CA THR A 314 -4.99 -17.07 16.33
C THR A 314 -5.95 -15.95 16.73
N GLY A 315 -6.94 -15.67 15.89
CA GLY A 315 -7.96 -14.66 16.15
C GLY A 315 -8.08 -13.58 15.09
N CYS A 316 -7.12 -13.46 14.16
CA CYS A 316 -7.29 -12.64 12.97
C CYS A 316 -8.27 -13.32 12.00
N LEU A 317 -9.21 -12.56 11.45
CA LEU A 317 -10.22 -13.08 10.53
C LEU A 317 -9.74 -13.08 9.07
N GLN A 318 -8.73 -12.27 8.76
CA GLN A 318 -8.11 -12.16 7.44
C GLN A 318 -6.58 -12.11 7.55
N ALA A 319 -5.90 -11.90 6.42
CA ALA A 319 -4.45 -11.86 6.32
C ALA A 319 -3.82 -10.88 7.32
N VAL A 320 -2.72 -11.30 7.93
CA VAL A 320 -1.89 -10.48 8.81
C VAL A 320 -0.86 -9.74 7.95
N MET A 321 -0.86 -8.39 8.01
CA MET A 321 -0.01 -7.55 7.15
C MET A 321 1.21 -7.00 7.87
N SER A 322 1.15 -6.79 9.18
CA SER A 322 2.28 -6.29 9.96
C SER A 322 2.29 -6.93 11.34
N VAL A 323 3.49 -7.22 11.84
CA VAL A 323 3.72 -7.66 13.24
C VAL A 323 4.82 -6.82 13.87
N SER A 324 4.73 -6.56 15.17
CA SER A 324 5.72 -5.79 15.93
C SER A 324 5.75 -6.24 17.37
N PHE A 325 6.95 -6.45 17.92
CA PHE A 325 7.14 -6.62 19.35
C PHE A 325 7.15 -5.26 20.06
N ASN A 326 6.75 -5.23 21.32
CA ASN A 326 6.96 -4.06 22.18
C ASN A 326 8.41 -4.01 22.70
N ALA A 327 8.78 -2.92 23.38
CA ALA A 327 10.14 -2.72 23.89
C ALA A 327 10.62 -3.80 24.86
N SER A 328 9.72 -4.41 25.66
CA SER A 328 10.02 -5.47 26.64
C SER A 328 9.94 -6.89 26.08
N ASP A 329 9.57 -7.08 24.80
CA ASP A 329 9.30 -8.38 24.17
C ASP A 329 8.15 -9.19 24.81
N GLU A 330 7.33 -8.56 25.67
CA GLU A 330 6.20 -9.21 26.35
C GLU A 330 4.91 -9.20 25.53
N LEU A 331 4.75 -8.20 24.67
CA LEU A 331 3.57 -8.02 23.84
C LEU A 331 3.91 -8.11 22.36
N LEU A 332 3.01 -8.71 21.61
CA LEU A 332 3.04 -8.73 20.16
C LEU A 332 1.78 -8.02 19.61
N LEU A 333 2.00 -7.08 18.72
CA LEU A 333 0.98 -6.36 17.99
C LEU A 333 0.92 -6.88 16.55
N ALA A 334 -0.28 -7.07 16.02
CA ALA A 334 -0.45 -7.36 14.61
C ALA A 334 -1.56 -6.52 13.99
N ALA A 335 -1.33 -6.08 12.77
CA ALA A 335 -2.30 -5.43 11.90
C ALA A 335 -2.86 -6.44 10.88
N SER A 336 -4.15 -6.40 10.65
CA SER A 336 -4.83 -7.36 9.79
C SER A 336 -5.74 -6.69 8.75
N ASN A 337 -5.94 -7.39 7.64
CA ASN A 337 -6.88 -6.98 6.60
C ASN A 337 -8.35 -7.04 7.05
N ASP A 338 -8.62 -7.58 8.26
CA ASP A 338 -9.96 -7.60 8.89
C ASP A 338 -10.34 -6.27 9.56
N ASN A 339 -9.68 -5.18 9.19
CA ASN A 339 -9.90 -3.81 9.67
C ASN A 339 -9.58 -3.60 11.15
N SER A 340 -8.82 -4.50 11.77
CA SER A 340 -8.45 -4.42 13.17
C SER A 340 -6.94 -4.61 13.40
N ALA A 341 -6.46 -4.09 14.52
CA ALA A 341 -5.17 -4.46 15.09
C ALA A 341 -5.39 -5.20 16.40
N ARG A 342 -4.57 -6.20 16.69
CA ARG A 342 -4.71 -7.03 17.91
C ARG A 342 -3.40 -7.15 18.64
N LEU A 343 -3.51 -7.32 19.95
CA LEU A 343 -2.38 -7.50 20.85
C LEU A 343 -2.49 -8.83 21.58
N TRP A 344 -1.35 -9.50 21.75
CA TRP A 344 -1.21 -10.73 22.50
C TRP A 344 -0.04 -10.66 23.48
N HIS A 345 -0.13 -11.41 24.56
CA HIS A 345 1.01 -11.71 25.42
C HIS A 345 1.88 -12.79 24.79
N VAL A 346 3.15 -12.50 24.55
CA VAL A 346 4.10 -13.41 23.90
C VAL A 346 4.31 -14.70 24.68
N GLY A 347 4.41 -14.60 26.02
CA GLY A 347 4.67 -15.75 26.89
C GLY A 347 3.48 -16.71 27.00
N THR A 348 2.25 -16.19 27.05
CA THR A 348 1.03 -16.99 27.26
C THR A 348 0.23 -17.24 25.99
N GLY A 349 0.47 -16.48 24.92
CA GLY A 349 -0.32 -16.51 23.68
C GLY A 349 -1.75 -15.97 23.84
N ARG A 350 -2.09 -15.40 24.99
CA ARG A 350 -3.44 -14.89 25.25
C ARG A 350 -3.64 -13.52 24.60
N PRO A 351 -4.80 -13.27 23.94
CA PRO A 351 -5.14 -11.95 23.44
C PRO A 351 -5.30 -10.97 24.60
N LYS A 352 -4.77 -9.75 24.45
CA LYS A 352 -4.89 -8.66 25.42
C LYS A 352 -5.94 -7.65 24.98
N HIS A 353 -5.85 -7.14 23.76
CA HIS A 353 -6.77 -6.15 23.20
C HIS A 353 -7.04 -6.42 21.73
N THR A 354 -8.25 -6.08 21.29
CA THR A 354 -8.62 -5.95 19.87
C THR A 354 -8.98 -4.50 19.62
N LEU A 355 -8.17 -3.82 18.82
CA LEU A 355 -8.33 -2.41 18.47
C LEU A 355 -9.20 -2.33 17.20
N THR A 356 -10.49 -2.07 17.40
CA THR A 356 -11.50 -1.95 16.34
C THR A 356 -11.89 -0.49 16.13
N GLY A 357 -12.18 -0.11 14.88
CA GLY A 357 -12.59 1.26 14.56
C GLY A 357 -12.04 1.78 13.22
N HIS A 358 -11.10 1.06 12.58
CA HIS A 358 -10.81 1.29 11.17
C HIS A 358 -11.92 0.73 10.28
N ILE A 359 -12.20 1.43 9.18
CA ILE A 359 -13.27 1.05 8.23
C ILE A 359 -12.74 0.15 7.12
N ALA A 360 -11.42 0.19 6.87
CA ALA A 360 -10.75 -0.65 5.87
C ALA A 360 -9.51 -1.32 6.46
N LYS A 361 -8.81 -2.11 5.63
CA LYS A 361 -7.62 -2.92 5.97
C LYS A 361 -6.59 -2.11 6.76
N VAL A 362 -6.13 -2.66 7.89
CA VAL A 362 -5.00 -2.11 8.64
C VAL A 362 -3.71 -2.72 8.10
N LEU A 363 -2.88 -1.89 7.48
CA LEU A 363 -1.67 -2.35 6.80
C LEU A 363 -0.45 -2.32 7.71
N SER A 364 -0.38 -1.39 8.65
CA SER A 364 0.73 -1.27 9.58
C SER A 364 0.24 -0.86 10.97
N ALA A 365 0.89 -1.38 11.99
CA ALA A 365 0.70 -0.96 13.37
C ALA A 365 2.03 -1.06 14.14
N ARG A 366 2.32 -0.06 14.98
CA ARG A 366 3.55 0.06 15.75
C ARG A 366 3.28 0.48 17.17
N PHE A 367 4.05 -0.05 18.12
CA PHE A 367 4.09 0.46 19.47
C PHE A 367 4.83 1.80 19.51
N ASN A 368 4.45 2.69 20.42
CA ASN A 368 5.35 3.76 20.83
C ASN A 368 6.46 3.17 21.73
N PRO A 369 7.60 3.86 21.88
CA PRO A 369 8.75 3.31 22.60
C PRO A 369 8.48 2.92 24.04
N ASP A 370 7.61 3.65 24.75
CA ASP A 370 7.21 3.34 26.14
C ASP A 370 6.15 2.23 26.24
N SER A 371 5.67 1.71 25.09
CA SER A 371 4.65 0.67 25.00
C SER A 371 3.30 1.02 25.63
N SER A 372 3.01 2.29 25.89
CA SER A 372 1.72 2.76 26.41
C SER A 372 0.67 2.96 25.34
N LYS A 373 1.10 3.24 24.12
CA LYS A 373 0.24 3.54 22.95
C LYS A 373 0.60 2.70 21.75
N VAL A 374 -0.34 2.62 20.83
CA VAL A 374 -0.16 2.04 19.48
C VAL A 374 -0.59 3.06 18.45
N VAL A 375 0.13 3.09 17.34
CA VAL A 375 -0.25 3.83 16.15
C VAL A 375 -0.53 2.84 15.03
N SER A 376 -1.67 3.00 14.34
CA SER A 376 -2.06 2.16 13.21
C SER A 376 -2.36 2.99 11.98
N GLY A 377 -1.92 2.51 10.82
CA GLY A 377 -2.20 3.07 9.51
C GLY A 377 -3.07 2.16 8.67
N SER A 378 -4.07 2.71 8.02
CA SER A 378 -5.08 1.95 7.29
C SER A 378 -5.31 2.44 5.87
N HIS A 379 -5.85 1.55 5.07
CA HIS A 379 -6.34 1.86 3.73
C HIS A 379 -7.57 2.79 3.73
N ASP A 380 -8.23 3.00 4.90
CA ASP A 380 -9.34 3.95 5.08
C ASP A 380 -8.90 5.43 5.09
N ARG A 381 -7.64 5.70 4.80
CA ARG A 381 -7.02 7.04 4.80
C ARG A 381 -7.02 7.67 6.19
N THR A 382 -6.86 6.86 7.23
CA THR A 382 -6.70 7.36 8.60
C THR A 382 -5.49 6.72 9.28
N ILE A 383 -4.89 7.50 10.18
CA ILE A 383 -3.96 7.03 11.19
C ILE A 383 -4.67 7.13 12.53
N LYS A 384 -4.65 6.09 13.34
CA LYS A 384 -5.27 6.09 14.66
C LYS A 384 -4.23 5.85 15.74
N VAL A 385 -4.35 6.61 16.82
CA VAL A 385 -3.55 6.43 18.04
C VAL A 385 -4.44 5.81 19.11
N TRP A 386 -3.97 4.72 19.71
CA TRP A 386 -4.69 3.92 20.67
C TRP A 386 -3.99 3.95 22.03
N ASP A 387 -4.75 4.06 23.11
CA ASP A 387 -4.28 3.90 24.48
C ASP A 387 -4.37 2.42 24.86
N LEU A 388 -3.24 1.81 25.24
CA LEU A 388 -3.19 0.39 25.58
C LEU A 388 -3.65 0.07 27.00
N GLN A 389 -3.71 1.05 27.91
CA GLN A 389 -4.28 0.83 29.23
C GLN A 389 -5.80 0.77 29.15
N LYS A 390 -6.39 1.63 28.33
CA LYS A 390 -7.84 1.78 28.19
C LYS A 390 -8.42 0.98 27.05
N GLY A 391 -7.61 0.62 26.04
CA GLY A 391 -8.00 -0.20 24.90
C GLY A 391 -8.85 0.51 23.83
N TYR A 392 -8.92 1.86 23.82
CA TYR A 392 -9.69 2.62 22.84
C TYR A 392 -8.84 3.61 22.05
N CYS A 393 -9.40 4.09 20.93
CA CYS A 393 -8.77 5.09 20.08
C CYS A 393 -8.87 6.46 20.75
N ILE A 394 -7.70 7.07 21.02
CA ILE A 394 -7.62 8.41 21.60
C ILE A 394 -7.56 9.51 20.55
N ARG A 395 -7.13 9.19 19.32
CA ARG A 395 -7.05 10.14 18.22
C ARG A 395 -7.16 9.48 16.87
N THR A 396 -7.84 10.16 15.96
CA THR A 396 -7.90 9.80 14.53
C THR A 396 -7.37 10.97 13.71
N MET A 397 -6.40 10.70 12.84
CA MET A 397 -5.83 11.66 11.91
C MET A 397 -6.26 11.28 10.50
N PHE A 398 -6.86 12.22 9.77
CA PHE A 398 -7.30 11.99 8.41
C PHE A 398 -6.16 12.30 7.43
N THR A 399 -5.82 11.32 6.60
CA THR A 399 -4.81 11.44 5.55
C THR A 399 -5.49 11.52 4.18
N PHE A 400 -4.87 12.21 3.22
CA PHE A 400 -5.47 12.37 1.89
C PHE A 400 -5.44 11.08 1.07
N ALA A 401 -4.52 10.16 1.40
CA ALA A 401 -4.32 8.89 0.70
C ALA A 401 -4.22 7.72 1.67
N SER A 402 -4.39 6.50 1.16
CA SER A 402 -4.22 5.26 1.93
C SER A 402 -2.83 5.20 2.56
N VAL A 403 -2.78 4.75 3.81
CA VAL A 403 -1.54 4.62 4.58
C VAL A 403 -1.01 3.20 4.41
N ASN A 404 0.17 3.07 3.83
CA ASN A 404 0.81 1.76 3.63
C ASN A 404 1.68 1.34 4.83
N ASP A 405 2.43 2.29 5.42
CA ASP A 405 3.25 2.01 6.60
C ASP A 405 3.33 3.23 7.51
N VAL A 406 3.53 3.01 8.81
CA VAL A 406 3.71 4.03 9.85
C VAL A 406 4.89 3.70 10.73
N CYS A 407 5.59 4.73 11.20
CA CYS A 407 6.59 4.59 12.24
C CYS A 407 6.56 5.78 13.20
N LEU A 408 7.14 5.61 14.38
CA LEU A 408 7.32 6.67 15.36
C LEU A 408 8.81 7.06 15.38
N LEU A 409 9.08 8.34 15.53
CA LEU A 409 10.42 8.91 15.41
C LEU A 409 11.02 9.24 16.77
N ASP A 410 10.21 9.81 17.66
CA ASP A 410 10.66 10.30 18.94
C ASP A 410 10.46 9.24 20.04
N PHE A 411 11.27 9.33 21.08
CA PHE A 411 11.19 8.45 22.23
C PHE A 411 9.85 8.57 22.98
N ASP A 412 9.25 9.75 23.01
CA ASP A 412 7.93 9.99 23.61
C ASP A 412 6.76 9.65 22.67
N GLY A 413 7.06 9.27 21.42
CA GLY A 413 6.07 8.94 20.41
C GLY A 413 5.23 10.14 19.95
N SER A 414 5.78 11.35 20.05
CA SER A 414 5.08 12.57 19.65
C SER A 414 5.02 12.77 18.13
N THR A 415 6.04 12.31 17.42
CA THR A 415 6.12 12.45 15.95
C THR A 415 5.93 11.12 15.25
N ILE A 416 4.96 11.09 14.34
CA ILE A 416 4.64 9.93 13.51
C ILE A 416 5.04 10.24 12.08
N ALA A 417 5.72 9.31 11.40
CA ALA A 417 5.91 9.37 9.96
C ALA A 417 5.06 8.29 9.28
N SER A 418 4.51 8.63 8.12
CA SER A 418 3.63 7.74 7.35
C SER A 418 3.94 7.77 5.86
N GLY A 419 4.05 6.59 5.27
CA GLY A 419 4.21 6.37 3.84
C GLY A 419 2.87 6.04 3.18
N HIS A 420 2.60 6.68 2.05
CA HIS A 420 1.29 6.66 1.43
C HIS A 420 1.29 6.07 0.01
N PHE A 421 0.10 5.72 -0.42
CA PHE A 421 -0.17 5.22 -1.78
C PHE A 421 0.02 6.31 -2.86
N ASP A 422 -0.11 7.58 -2.49
CA ASP A 422 0.10 8.76 -3.36
C ASP A 422 1.57 9.19 -3.48
N ASN A 423 2.52 8.33 -3.11
CA ASN A 423 3.97 8.53 -3.21
C ASN A 423 4.54 9.59 -2.24
N ASN A 424 3.72 10.13 -1.33
CA ASN A 424 4.11 11.18 -0.40
C ASN A 424 4.47 10.60 0.97
N LEU A 425 5.47 11.22 1.61
CA LEU A 425 5.82 10.98 3.01
C LEU A 425 5.25 12.12 3.85
N ARG A 426 4.51 11.78 4.92
CA ARG A 426 3.91 12.78 5.80
C ARG A 426 4.34 12.59 7.24
N PHE A 427 4.53 13.71 7.93
CA PHE A 427 4.89 13.79 9.33
C PHE A 427 3.72 14.38 10.12
N TRP A 428 3.42 13.79 11.27
CA TRP A 428 2.27 14.13 12.10
C TRP A 428 2.69 14.34 13.53
N ASP A 429 2.10 15.32 14.17
CA ASP A 429 2.16 15.44 15.62
C ASP A 429 1.05 14.59 16.25
N ALA A 430 1.42 13.57 17.01
CA ALA A 430 0.49 12.64 17.67
C ALA A 430 -0.39 13.32 18.72
N ARG A 431 0.05 14.47 19.29
CA ARG A 431 -0.68 15.19 20.32
C ARG A 431 -1.78 16.08 19.74
N SER A 432 -1.45 16.89 18.73
CA SER A 432 -2.43 17.74 18.05
C SER A 432 -3.23 16.99 17.00
N GLY A 433 -2.66 15.96 16.38
CA GLY A 433 -3.24 15.22 15.26
C GLY A 433 -3.07 15.93 13.90
N ASN A 434 -2.29 17.01 13.87
CA ASN A 434 -2.07 17.80 12.67
C ASN A 434 -0.91 17.23 11.83
N CYS A 435 -1.00 17.39 10.51
CA CYS A 435 0.12 17.16 9.61
C CYS A 435 1.12 18.31 9.78
N VAL A 436 2.32 17.98 10.28
CA VAL A 436 3.43 18.95 10.47
C VAL A 436 4.09 19.25 9.13
N LYS A 437 4.33 18.22 8.33
CA LYS A 437 5.02 18.36 7.04
C LYS A 437 4.55 17.27 6.06
N GLU A 438 4.37 17.67 4.84
CA GLU A 438 4.21 16.76 3.69
C GLU A 438 5.41 16.93 2.77
N VAL A 439 6.07 15.82 2.45
CA VAL A 439 7.17 15.76 1.48
C VAL A 439 6.63 15.13 0.21
N GLN A 440 6.32 16.00 -0.75
CA GLN A 440 5.77 15.59 -2.04
C GLN A 440 6.86 15.23 -3.03
N GLY A 441 6.55 14.29 -3.94
CA GLY A 441 7.47 13.92 -5.01
C GLY A 441 8.77 13.25 -4.55
N ILE A 442 8.79 12.77 -3.30
CA ILE A 442 9.95 12.04 -2.78
C ILE A 442 10.19 10.76 -3.59
N HIS A 443 9.14 10.12 -4.08
CA HIS A 443 9.18 8.91 -4.91
C HIS A 443 8.28 9.03 -6.12
N LEU A 444 8.60 8.26 -7.18
CA LEU A 444 7.76 8.14 -8.38
C LEU A 444 6.69 7.06 -8.26
N GLY A 445 6.82 6.18 -7.26
CA GLY A 445 5.88 5.11 -6.96
C GLY A 445 5.43 5.15 -5.51
N GLN A 446 4.36 4.42 -5.18
CA GLN A 446 3.84 4.36 -3.82
C GLN A 446 4.91 3.92 -2.81
N ILE A 447 4.92 4.55 -1.63
CA ILE A 447 5.81 4.18 -0.54
C ILE A 447 5.30 2.87 0.08
N THR A 448 6.16 1.87 0.15
CA THR A 448 5.81 0.54 0.67
C THR A 448 6.18 0.36 2.14
N SER A 449 7.23 1.05 2.60
CA SER A 449 7.73 0.95 3.98
C SER A 449 8.39 2.24 4.44
N VAL A 450 8.27 2.49 5.74
CA VAL A 450 8.92 3.59 6.45
C VAL A 450 9.59 3.05 7.71
N CYS A 451 10.90 3.26 7.87
CA CYS A 451 11.68 2.74 8.98
C CYS A 451 12.54 3.85 9.59
N PRO A 452 12.47 4.12 10.90
CA PRO A 452 13.33 5.10 11.54
C PRO A 452 14.75 4.54 11.68
N SER A 453 15.76 5.42 11.66
CA SER A 453 17.12 5.06 12.05
C SER A 453 17.17 4.75 13.55
N PRO A 454 18.18 3.99 14.02
CA PRO A 454 18.35 3.70 15.45
C PRO A 454 18.47 4.94 16.32
N GLU A 455 18.99 6.03 15.77
CA GLU A 455 19.13 7.33 16.45
C GLU A 455 17.88 8.23 16.36
N GLY A 456 16.88 7.84 15.55
CA GLY A 456 15.67 8.64 15.32
C GLY A 456 15.87 9.92 14.49
N THR A 457 17.10 10.14 13.96
CA THR A 457 17.43 11.36 13.18
C THR A 457 17.10 11.25 11.70
N GLN A 458 16.97 10.03 11.19
CA GLN A 458 16.73 9.74 9.77
C GLN A 458 15.59 8.76 9.60
N ILE A 459 14.98 8.80 8.41
CA ILE A 459 13.95 7.86 7.98
C ILE A 459 14.38 7.20 6.67
N LEU A 460 14.28 5.90 6.63
CA LEU A 460 14.37 5.12 5.41
C LEU A 460 12.97 4.94 4.81
N THR A 461 12.82 5.29 3.55
CA THR A 461 11.62 5.04 2.75
C THR A 461 11.92 4.07 1.63
N THR A 462 11.03 3.13 1.38
CA THR A 462 11.11 2.18 0.27
C THR A 462 9.91 2.39 -0.62
N SER A 463 10.10 2.32 -1.94
CA SER A 463 9.03 2.59 -2.90
C SER A 463 8.95 1.54 -4.02
N ARG A 464 7.80 1.52 -4.69
CA ARG A 464 7.57 0.72 -5.91
C ARG A 464 8.31 1.25 -7.14
N ASP A 465 8.95 2.41 -7.04
CA ASP A 465 9.89 2.91 -8.08
C ASP A 465 11.24 2.21 -8.07
N ASN A 466 11.42 1.19 -7.19
CA ASN A 466 12.64 0.42 -7.01
C ASN A 466 13.81 1.24 -6.46
N THR A 467 13.53 2.33 -5.75
CA THR A 467 14.52 3.11 -5.01
C THR A 467 14.20 3.13 -3.53
N LEU A 468 15.24 3.28 -2.71
CA LEU A 468 15.11 3.61 -1.31
C LEU A 468 15.68 5.01 -1.10
N ARG A 469 15.15 5.75 -0.14
CA ARG A 469 15.65 7.08 0.20
C ARG A 469 15.83 7.24 1.70
N ILE A 470 16.90 7.91 2.08
CA ILE A 470 17.15 8.33 3.45
C ILE A 470 16.82 9.82 3.54
N VAL A 471 15.95 10.16 4.48
CA VAL A 471 15.44 11.52 4.70
C VAL A 471 15.82 11.96 6.10
N ASP A 472 16.33 13.19 6.26
CA ASP A 472 16.58 13.80 7.56
C ASP A 472 15.25 14.26 8.18
N VAL A 473 15.02 13.87 9.42
CA VAL A 473 13.76 14.18 10.14
C VAL A 473 13.63 15.68 10.46
N ARG A 474 14.74 16.41 10.60
CA ARG A 474 14.74 17.82 10.99
C ARG A 474 14.58 18.76 9.81
N THR A 475 15.27 18.47 8.70
CA THR A 475 15.22 19.29 7.48
C THR A 475 14.16 18.82 6.50
N TYR A 476 13.69 17.56 6.63
CA TYR A 476 12.80 16.89 5.70
C TYR A 476 13.37 16.74 4.28
N GLU A 477 14.70 16.82 4.15
CA GLU A 477 15.40 16.69 2.88
C GLU A 477 15.91 15.27 2.67
N THR A 478 15.98 14.86 1.42
CA THR A 478 16.58 13.58 1.03
C THR A 478 18.08 13.67 1.12
N LEU A 479 18.70 12.91 2.02
CA LEU A 479 20.15 12.84 2.19
C LEU A 479 20.80 11.96 1.12
N SER A 480 20.20 10.81 0.85
CA SER A 480 20.71 9.87 -0.15
C SER A 480 19.60 9.11 -0.85
N VAL A 481 19.85 8.75 -2.11
CA VAL A 481 19.01 7.87 -2.91
C VAL A 481 19.77 6.57 -3.14
N LEU A 482 19.23 5.48 -2.59
CA LEU A 482 19.83 4.16 -2.67
C LEU A 482 19.24 3.42 -3.87
N HIS A 483 20.10 3.02 -4.76
CA HIS A 483 19.76 2.33 -6.00
C HIS A 483 20.78 1.22 -6.25
N ALA A 484 20.37 0.14 -6.85
CA ALA A 484 21.25 -0.93 -7.32
C ALA A 484 20.66 -1.60 -8.57
N ASP A 485 21.55 -1.93 -9.51
CA ASP A 485 21.15 -2.68 -10.70
C ASP A 485 20.62 -4.06 -10.30
N GLY A 486 19.42 -4.38 -10.76
CA GLY A 486 18.75 -5.63 -10.42
C GLY A 486 17.83 -5.58 -9.20
N TYR A 487 17.91 -4.57 -8.34
CA TYR A 487 16.97 -4.41 -7.23
C TYR A 487 15.56 -4.08 -7.74
N LYS A 488 14.58 -4.86 -7.29
CA LYS A 488 13.16 -4.63 -7.60
C LYS A 488 12.30 -4.88 -6.37
N THR A 489 11.48 -3.91 -6.02
CA THR A 489 10.51 -4.02 -4.93
C THR A 489 9.44 -5.06 -5.28
N GLY A 490 9.33 -6.13 -4.47
CA GLY A 490 8.48 -7.28 -4.77
C GLY A 490 6.98 -7.02 -4.62
N THR A 491 6.59 -6.34 -3.54
CA THR A 491 5.17 -6.14 -3.17
C THR A 491 4.91 -4.71 -2.69
N ASN A 492 3.63 -4.37 -2.53
CA ASN A 492 3.22 -3.05 -2.02
C ASN A 492 3.45 -2.89 -0.50
N TRP A 493 3.88 -3.95 0.18
CA TRP A 493 4.19 -3.99 1.62
C TRP A 493 5.60 -4.53 1.89
N SER A 494 6.49 -4.53 0.88
CA SER A 494 7.90 -4.89 1.06
C SER A 494 8.55 -3.93 2.04
N LYS A 495 9.28 -4.48 3.02
CA LYS A 495 9.91 -3.73 4.10
C LYS A 495 11.43 -3.78 3.98
N ALA A 496 12.05 -2.63 4.28
CA ALA A 496 13.48 -2.48 4.45
C ALA A 496 13.78 -2.00 5.87
N CYS A 497 15.00 -2.19 6.36
CA CYS A 497 15.41 -1.71 7.67
C CYS A 497 16.85 -1.24 7.71
N PHE A 498 17.17 -0.42 8.71
CA PHE A 498 18.55 -0.09 9.06
C PHE A 498 19.20 -1.24 9.83
N SER A 499 20.54 -1.30 9.79
CA SER A 499 21.32 -2.07 10.75
C SER A 499 21.22 -1.46 12.15
N PRO A 500 21.47 -2.25 13.22
CA PRO A 500 21.38 -1.76 14.60
C PRO A 500 22.32 -0.60 14.93
N ASP A 501 23.43 -0.44 14.21
CA ASP A 501 24.38 0.68 14.31
C ASP A 501 24.09 1.82 13.32
N GLY A 502 23.05 1.68 12.49
CA GLY A 502 22.68 2.68 11.49
C GLY A 502 23.64 2.82 10.29
N GLN A 503 24.68 1.97 10.18
CA GLN A 503 25.68 2.10 9.10
C GLN A 503 25.25 1.47 7.77
N TYR A 504 24.32 0.53 7.82
CA TYR A 504 23.82 -0.17 6.65
C TYR A 504 22.31 -0.12 6.55
N VAL A 505 21.82 -0.21 5.33
CA VAL A 505 20.42 -0.47 4.99
C VAL A 505 20.34 -1.82 4.31
N VAL A 506 19.33 -2.60 4.64
CA VAL A 506 19.00 -3.86 3.98
C VAL A 506 17.57 -3.86 3.45
N ALA A 507 17.41 -4.33 2.23
CA ALA A 507 16.10 -4.54 1.61
C ALA A 507 16.05 -5.87 0.86
N GLY A 508 14.87 -6.46 0.87
CA GLY A 508 14.57 -7.66 0.08
C GLY A 508 14.10 -7.31 -1.33
N SER A 509 14.55 -8.06 -2.31
CA SER A 509 14.20 -7.89 -3.71
C SER A 509 13.23 -8.97 -4.21
N TYR A 510 12.60 -8.70 -5.34
CA TYR A 510 11.70 -9.62 -6.05
C TYR A 510 12.40 -10.93 -6.48
N ASP A 511 13.70 -10.87 -6.74
CA ASP A 511 14.52 -12.01 -7.18
C ASP A 511 14.97 -12.95 -6.04
N GLY A 512 14.53 -12.68 -4.80
CA GLY A 512 14.92 -13.46 -3.61
C GLY A 512 16.27 -13.08 -3.03
N SER A 513 16.87 -11.98 -3.46
CA SER A 513 18.17 -11.50 -2.95
C SER A 513 17.98 -10.43 -1.88
N LEU A 514 18.92 -10.36 -0.93
CA LEU A 514 19.06 -9.24 0.00
C LEU A 514 20.10 -8.27 -0.53
N TYR A 515 19.72 -7.01 -0.64
CA TYR A 515 20.59 -5.91 -1.07
C TYR A 515 20.98 -5.08 0.12
N TYR A 516 22.28 -4.71 0.18
CA TYR A 516 22.86 -3.92 1.25
C TYR A 516 23.49 -2.65 0.70
N TRP A 517 23.23 -1.53 1.36
CA TRP A 517 23.81 -0.22 1.04
C TRP A 517 24.45 0.38 2.29
N ASN A 518 25.53 1.15 2.09
CA ASN A 518 26.14 1.97 3.12
C ASN A 518 25.32 3.27 3.28
N THR A 519 24.96 3.62 4.51
CA THR A 519 24.14 4.81 4.79
C THR A 519 24.89 6.12 4.62
N ARG A 520 26.22 6.15 4.85
CA ARG A 520 27.03 7.37 4.77
C ARG A 520 27.16 7.86 3.33
N ASP A 521 27.52 6.94 2.44
CA ASP A 521 27.86 7.28 1.07
C ASP A 521 26.71 7.00 0.10
N GLY A 522 25.64 6.33 0.57
CA GLY A 522 24.56 5.88 -0.27
C GLY A 522 24.96 4.81 -1.29
N THR A 523 26.17 4.25 -1.17
CA THR A 523 26.71 3.30 -2.14
C THR A 523 26.16 1.90 -1.93
N PHE A 524 25.90 1.22 -3.06
CA PHE A 524 25.59 -0.21 -3.03
C PHE A 524 26.81 -1.01 -2.58
N GLU A 525 26.65 -1.81 -1.54
CA GLU A 525 27.72 -2.62 -0.98
C GLU A 525 27.75 -4.00 -1.64
N LYS A 526 26.67 -4.74 -1.53
CA LYS A 526 26.51 -6.05 -2.16
C LYS A 526 25.08 -6.57 -2.18
N ALA A 527 24.82 -7.53 -3.08
CA ALA A 527 23.65 -8.38 -3.06
C ALA A 527 24.03 -9.79 -2.62
N ILE A 528 23.25 -10.37 -1.71
CA ILE A 528 23.42 -11.74 -1.26
C ILE A 528 22.22 -12.53 -1.76
N LYS A 529 22.48 -13.47 -2.64
CA LYS A 529 21.46 -14.39 -3.14
C LYS A 529 21.48 -15.65 -2.28
N GLY A 530 20.34 -15.95 -1.66
CA GLY A 530 20.12 -17.25 -1.01
C GLY A 530 19.77 -18.32 -2.04
N GLU A 531 19.47 -19.52 -1.56
CA GLU A 531 18.90 -20.61 -2.38
C GLU A 531 17.43 -20.34 -2.78
N GLN A 532 17.04 -19.08 -2.82
CA GLN A 532 15.64 -18.64 -2.83
C GLN A 532 15.22 -18.20 -4.23
N MET A 533 14.00 -18.57 -4.59
CA MET A 533 13.40 -18.21 -5.89
C MET A 533 12.21 -17.26 -5.77
N SER A 534 11.85 -16.84 -4.54
CA SER A 534 10.64 -16.05 -4.31
C SER A 534 10.97 -14.66 -3.74
N ALA A 535 10.10 -13.69 -4.03
CA ALA A 535 10.26 -12.32 -3.56
C ALA A 535 10.36 -12.23 -2.03
N ILE A 536 11.36 -11.51 -1.53
CA ILE A 536 11.47 -11.18 -0.12
C ILE A 536 10.55 -10.00 0.19
N VAL A 537 9.61 -10.23 1.11
CA VAL A 537 8.58 -9.24 1.46
C VAL A 537 8.89 -8.50 2.76
N GLY A 538 9.67 -9.09 3.65
CA GLY A 538 10.02 -8.48 4.93
C GLY A 538 11.44 -8.82 5.35
N VAL A 539 12.12 -7.83 5.93
CA VAL A 539 13.45 -7.99 6.53
C VAL A 539 13.44 -7.33 7.89
N SER A 540 14.11 -7.96 8.85
CA SER A 540 14.31 -7.42 10.18
C SER A 540 15.74 -7.73 10.65
N TRP A 541 16.41 -6.73 11.22
CA TRP A 541 17.80 -6.84 11.67
C TRP A 541 17.90 -6.43 13.14
N VAL A 542 18.37 -7.33 14.00
CA VAL A 542 18.63 -7.06 15.42
C VAL A 542 19.95 -7.75 15.83
N GLY A 543 20.86 -7.01 16.43
CA GLY A 543 22.18 -7.50 16.81
C GLY A 543 22.96 -8.05 15.61
N SER A 544 23.40 -9.31 15.68
CA SER A 544 24.10 -10.00 14.58
C SER A 544 23.19 -10.84 13.67
N SER A 545 21.88 -10.83 13.93
CA SER A 545 20.91 -11.68 13.22
C SER A 545 20.06 -10.87 12.27
N VAL A 546 20.02 -11.29 11.02
CA VAL A 546 19.07 -10.80 10.01
C VAL A 546 18.09 -11.92 9.71
N VAL A 547 16.82 -11.58 9.65
CA VAL A 547 15.76 -12.52 9.26
C VAL A 547 15.01 -11.94 8.09
N SER A 548 14.86 -12.72 7.03
CA SER A 548 14.08 -12.36 5.84
C SER A 548 12.91 -13.29 5.66
N ALA A 549 11.73 -12.73 5.33
CA ALA A 549 10.54 -13.47 5.00
C ALA A 549 10.33 -13.47 3.48
N GLU A 550 10.17 -14.66 2.93
CA GLU A 550 9.82 -14.83 1.54
C GLU A 550 8.32 -14.97 1.36
N LYS A 551 7.84 -14.50 0.24
CA LYS A 551 6.43 -14.67 -0.13
C LYS A 551 6.02 -16.15 -0.16
N ASP A 552 6.95 -17.06 -0.49
CA ASP A 552 6.71 -18.49 -0.65
C ASP A 552 6.80 -19.28 0.68
N LYS A 553 6.11 -18.81 1.73
CA LYS A 553 5.89 -19.56 2.99
C LYS A 553 7.14 -19.82 3.83
N THR A 554 8.28 -19.28 3.46
CA THR A 554 9.58 -19.54 4.08
C THR A 554 10.18 -18.30 4.73
N VAL A 555 10.98 -18.53 5.74
CA VAL A 555 11.80 -17.51 6.41
C VAL A 555 13.25 -18.00 6.44
N VAL A 556 14.16 -17.08 6.20
CA VAL A 556 15.60 -17.36 6.27
C VAL A 556 16.25 -16.55 7.36
N ILE A 557 17.03 -17.23 8.18
CA ILE A 557 17.88 -16.64 9.20
C ILE A 557 19.29 -16.56 8.64
N TRP A 558 19.84 -15.37 8.61
CA TRP A 558 21.18 -15.07 8.12
C TRP A 558 22.14 -14.87 9.28
N GLY A 559 23.38 -15.35 9.13
CA GLY A 559 24.41 -15.25 10.15
C GLY A 559 25.78 -14.84 9.57
N THR A 560 26.68 -14.42 10.44
CA THR A 560 28.05 -14.01 10.08
C THR A 560 29.02 -15.18 10.04
N THR A 561 28.73 -16.29 10.72
CA THR A 561 29.59 -17.49 10.79
C THR A 561 28.75 -18.73 10.45
N ALA A 562 29.35 -19.63 9.65
CA ALA A 562 28.75 -20.93 9.37
C ALA A 562 28.71 -21.77 10.67
N ARG A 563 27.54 -21.87 11.32
CA ARG A 563 27.32 -22.97 12.26
C ARG A 563 27.24 -24.24 11.42
N ARG A 564 28.15 -25.18 11.64
CA ARG A 564 28.07 -26.54 11.07
C ARG A 564 26.64 -27.06 11.31
N ALA A 565 25.87 -27.18 10.25
CA ALA A 565 24.61 -27.88 10.30
C ALA A 565 24.88 -29.33 10.67
N THR A 566 24.60 -29.70 11.91
CA THR A 566 24.38 -31.12 12.26
C THR A 566 23.05 -31.48 11.59
N ILE A 567 23.18 -32.12 10.44
CA ILE A 567 22.08 -32.79 9.74
C ILE A 567 21.62 -33.92 10.67
N TYR A 568 20.51 -33.69 11.37
CA TYR A 568 19.69 -34.80 11.87
C TYR A 568 18.62 -35.01 10.82
N GLU A 569 18.90 -35.92 9.87
CA GLU A 569 17.90 -36.69 9.19
C GLU A 569 17.16 -37.53 10.24
N LYS A 570 15.87 -37.27 10.36
CA LYS A 570 14.88 -38.29 10.70
C LYS A 570 13.50 -37.89 10.15
#